data_119497617298cefd54e5330702421402
#
_entry.id   119497617298cefd54e5330702421402
#
_cell.length_a   1.000
_cell.length_b   1.000
_cell.length_c   1.000
_cell.angle_alpha   90.00
_cell.angle_beta   90.00
_cell.angle_gamma   90.00
#
_symmetry.space_group_name_H-M   'P 1'
#
loop_
_entity.id
_entity.type
_entity.pdbx_description
1 polymer ?
#
loop_
_entity_poly.entity_id
_entity_poly.type
_entity_poly.pdbx_seq_one_letter_code
_entity_poly.pdbx_strand_id
1 'polypeptide(L)'
;MTLHADAVRTLSDWTGPTSHESALREEYLAALRDVSATSRTRAAGHLTASALVVDPYQRRMLLLLHRLVGLWLPMGGHCEPSDRTLADVALREATEESGIASLSLLPGPVALDRHPVPCRPTGNSVHLDVAYVAVTPPGAVESLSDESLDLQWFSLDGVAPEPTDDAVRRLVERARMLLPV
;
A
#
# COMPACT_ATOMS: atom_id res chain seq x y z
N MET A 1 18.79 7.98 8.16
CA MET A 1 17.62 8.79 7.80
C MET A 1 16.45 8.28 8.63
N THR A 2 15.57 9.12 9.15
CA THR A 2 14.36 8.69 9.87
C THR A 2 13.25 8.42 8.87
N LEU A 3 12.26 7.59 9.22
CA LEU A 3 11.07 7.33 8.40
C LEU A 3 10.38 8.64 7.99
N HIS A 4 10.21 9.58 8.94
CA HIS A 4 9.62 10.89 8.64
C HIS A 4 10.41 11.66 7.55
N ALA A 5 11.74 11.71 7.65
CA ALA A 5 12.58 12.39 6.66
C ALA A 5 12.54 11.69 5.30
N ASP A 6 12.42 10.36 5.28
CA ASP A 6 12.21 9.59 4.06
C ASP A 6 10.85 9.90 3.43
N ALA A 7 9.78 9.90 4.21
CA ALA A 7 8.43 10.20 3.73
C ALA A 7 8.36 11.60 3.09
N VAL A 8 8.93 12.61 3.75
CA VAL A 8 9.02 13.97 3.18
C VAL A 8 9.77 13.97 1.85
N ARG A 9 10.94 13.33 1.78
CA ARG A 9 11.74 13.24 0.55
C ARG A 9 10.98 12.51 -0.56
N THR A 10 10.49 11.30 -0.26
CA THR A 10 9.79 10.44 -1.22
C THR A 10 8.59 11.16 -1.84
N LEU A 11 7.76 11.80 -1.01
CA LEU A 11 6.60 12.55 -1.49
C LEU A 11 6.97 13.86 -2.17
N SER A 12 8.07 14.51 -1.79
CA SER A 12 8.56 15.71 -2.49
C SER A 12 9.06 15.39 -3.90
N ASP A 13 9.73 14.27 -4.07
CA ASP A 13 10.29 13.81 -5.34
C ASP A 13 9.22 13.14 -6.25
N TRP A 14 8.14 12.64 -5.66
CA TRP A 14 7.09 11.94 -6.41
C TRP A 14 6.21 12.92 -7.18
N THR A 15 5.94 12.60 -8.44
CA THR A 15 5.02 13.36 -9.30
C THR A 15 3.75 12.53 -9.53
N GLY A 16 2.65 12.98 -8.96
CA GLY A 16 1.35 12.34 -9.15
C GLY A 16 0.90 12.41 -10.62
N PRO A 17 0.46 11.29 -11.21
CA PRO A 17 0.07 11.24 -12.62
C PRO A 17 -1.25 11.98 -12.91
N THR A 18 -1.98 12.38 -11.87
CA THR A 18 -3.27 13.11 -11.98
C THR A 18 -3.28 14.35 -11.10
N SER A 19 -4.15 15.32 -11.41
CA SER A 19 -4.38 16.49 -10.56
C SER A 19 -4.91 16.11 -9.17
N HIS A 20 -5.72 15.06 -9.08
CA HIS A 20 -6.21 14.53 -7.80
C HIS A 20 -5.06 14.07 -6.91
N GLU A 21 -4.13 13.30 -7.44
CA GLU A 21 -3.00 12.80 -6.66
C GLU A 21 -1.96 13.87 -6.36
N SER A 22 -1.83 14.86 -7.24
CA SER A 22 -1.05 16.06 -6.92
C SER A 22 -1.63 16.78 -5.70
N ALA A 23 -2.95 16.89 -5.59
CA ALA A 23 -3.62 17.47 -4.43
C ALA A 23 -3.42 16.61 -3.16
N LEU A 24 -3.55 15.27 -3.27
CA LEU A 24 -3.26 14.35 -2.16
C LEU A 24 -1.81 14.48 -1.68
N ARG A 25 -0.86 14.55 -2.60
CA ARG A 25 0.56 14.77 -2.28
C ARG A 25 0.77 16.04 -1.43
N GLU A 26 0.15 17.16 -1.81
CA GLU A 26 0.23 18.40 -1.03
C GLU A 26 -0.41 18.25 0.36
N GLU A 27 -1.53 17.53 0.46
CA GLU A 27 -2.16 17.22 1.75
C GLU A 27 -1.21 16.38 2.63
N TYR A 28 -0.55 15.36 2.07
CA TYR A 28 0.38 14.50 2.80
C TYR A 28 1.62 15.28 3.27
N LEU A 29 2.19 16.12 2.40
CA LEU A 29 3.30 17.00 2.76
C LEU A 29 2.89 18.02 3.85
N ALA A 30 1.64 18.51 3.81
CA ALA A 30 1.12 19.37 4.87
C ALA A 30 0.97 18.60 6.21
N ALA A 31 0.48 17.35 6.18
CA ALA A 31 0.42 16.49 7.37
C ALA A 31 1.80 16.20 7.95
N LEU A 32 2.81 16.01 7.11
CA LEU A 32 4.21 15.75 7.49
C LEU A 32 4.94 16.96 8.07
N ARG A 33 4.32 18.14 8.15
CA ARG A 33 4.85 19.24 9.00
C ARG A 33 4.85 18.86 10.47
N ASP A 34 4.03 17.90 10.84
CA ASP A 34 4.00 17.25 12.16
C ASP A 34 4.67 15.88 12.07
N VAL A 35 5.76 15.70 12.83
CA VAL A 35 6.52 14.43 12.85
C VAL A 35 5.66 13.23 13.30
N SER A 36 4.59 13.48 14.05
CA SER A 36 3.64 12.42 14.45
C SER A 36 2.79 11.89 13.31
N ALA A 37 2.85 12.46 12.11
CA ALA A 37 2.11 11.97 10.94
C ALA A 37 2.48 10.53 10.53
N THR A 38 3.63 10.01 10.97
CA THR A 38 4.02 8.60 10.79
C THR A 38 3.55 7.69 11.94
N SER A 39 2.84 8.23 12.94
CA SER A 39 2.37 7.46 14.10
C SER A 39 0.89 7.15 14.01
N ARG A 40 0.53 5.87 14.16
CA ARG A 40 -0.86 5.40 14.22
C ARG A 40 -1.70 6.03 15.36
N THR A 41 -1.05 6.67 16.33
CA THR A 41 -1.75 7.35 17.43
C THR A 41 -2.22 8.75 17.09
N ARG A 42 -1.87 9.28 15.91
CA ARG A 42 -2.29 10.60 15.46
C ARG A 42 -3.74 10.56 14.96
N ALA A 43 -4.65 11.17 15.72
CA ALA A 43 -6.10 11.18 15.41
C ALA A 43 -6.46 11.93 14.12
N ALA A 44 -5.71 12.98 13.76
CA ALA A 44 -5.95 13.79 12.56
C ALA A 44 -5.58 13.08 11.22
N GLY A 45 -5.28 11.79 11.29
CA GLY A 45 -4.79 10.99 10.14
C GLY A 45 -3.28 10.77 10.20
N HIS A 46 -2.84 9.65 9.66
CA HIS A 46 -1.42 9.24 9.67
C HIS A 46 -1.08 8.45 8.41
N LEU A 47 0.21 8.42 8.10
CA LEU A 47 0.70 7.67 6.95
C LEU A 47 0.60 6.17 7.20
N THR A 48 0.23 5.48 6.11
CA THR A 48 0.34 4.04 5.92
C THR A 48 1.09 3.77 4.62
N ALA A 49 1.53 2.55 4.43
CA ALA A 49 2.02 2.15 3.12
C ALA A 49 1.50 0.75 2.77
N SER A 50 1.19 0.57 1.50
CA SER A 50 0.68 -0.67 0.95
C SER A 50 1.46 -1.12 -0.29
N ALA A 51 1.34 -2.40 -0.65
CA ALA A 51 1.89 -2.90 -1.89
C ALA A 51 0.95 -3.89 -2.57
N LEU A 52 0.68 -3.67 -3.86
CA LEU A 52 0.08 -4.69 -4.71
C LEU A 52 1.14 -5.72 -5.05
N VAL A 53 0.97 -6.94 -4.56
CA VAL A 53 1.88 -8.06 -4.87
C VAL A 53 1.52 -8.65 -6.23
N VAL A 54 2.49 -8.71 -7.14
CA VAL A 54 2.31 -9.17 -8.52
C VAL A 54 3.31 -10.27 -8.86
N ASP A 55 2.81 -11.35 -9.45
CA ASP A 55 3.61 -12.35 -10.14
C ASP A 55 3.67 -11.98 -11.64
N PRO A 56 4.78 -11.39 -12.10
CA PRO A 56 4.89 -10.95 -13.49
C PRO A 56 4.96 -12.09 -14.49
N TYR A 57 5.40 -13.30 -14.05
CA TYR A 57 5.55 -14.45 -14.90
C TYR A 57 4.22 -15.11 -15.28
N GLN A 58 3.27 -15.11 -14.34
CA GLN A 58 1.92 -15.65 -14.54
C GLN A 58 0.88 -14.53 -14.74
N ARG A 59 1.30 -13.30 -14.79
CA ARG A 59 0.44 -12.09 -14.93
C ARG A 59 -0.76 -12.12 -13.99
N ARG A 60 -0.47 -12.27 -12.72
CA ARG A 60 -1.48 -12.30 -11.66
C ARG A 60 -1.10 -11.39 -10.50
N MET A 61 -2.11 -10.92 -9.79
CA MET A 61 -1.98 -10.10 -8.60
C MET A 61 -2.55 -10.84 -7.40
N LEU A 62 -1.95 -10.64 -6.23
CA LEU A 62 -2.41 -11.19 -4.97
C LEU A 62 -3.15 -10.11 -4.20
N LEU A 63 -4.36 -10.44 -3.75
CA LEU A 63 -5.16 -9.58 -2.88
C LEU A 63 -5.63 -10.38 -1.67
N LEU A 64 -5.77 -9.71 -0.55
CA LEU A 64 -6.35 -10.26 0.67
C LEU A 64 -7.80 -9.80 0.85
N LEU A 65 -8.64 -10.67 1.41
CA LEU A 65 -9.99 -10.30 1.85
C LEU A 65 -9.90 -9.77 3.28
N HIS A 66 -9.95 -8.45 3.42
CA HIS A 66 -9.71 -7.77 4.68
C HIS A 66 -10.83 -8.04 5.70
N ARG A 67 -10.48 -8.56 6.88
CA ARG A 67 -11.40 -9.06 7.91
C ARG A 67 -12.45 -8.03 8.38
N LEU A 68 -12.07 -6.76 8.50
CA LEU A 68 -12.96 -5.73 9.07
C LEU A 68 -13.86 -5.07 8.04
N VAL A 69 -13.40 -4.89 6.80
CA VAL A 69 -14.13 -4.15 5.78
C VAL A 69 -14.75 -5.05 4.71
N GLY A 70 -14.33 -6.32 4.61
CA GLY A 70 -14.88 -7.28 3.68
C GLY A 70 -14.58 -6.97 2.20
N LEU A 71 -13.49 -6.25 1.93
CA LEU A 71 -13.04 -5.90 0.58
C LEU A 71 -11.77 -6.65 0.24
N TRP A 72 -11.58 -6.93 -1.06
CA TRP A 72 -10.30 -7.37 -1.60
C TRP A 72 -9.37 -6.17 -1.72
N LEU A 73 -8.28 -6.19 -0.96
CA LEU A 73 -7.32 -5.09 -0.85
C LEU A 73 -5.89 -5.59 -1.10
N PRO A 74 -4.96 -4.70 -1.48
CA PRO A 74 -3.52 -4.98 -1.41
C PRO A 74 -3.08 -5.12 0.05
N MET A 75 -1.93 -5.72 0.28
CA MET A 75 -1.28 -5.81 1.58
C MET A 75 -0.82 -4.44 2.03
N GLY A 76 -1.00 -4.11 3.31
CA GLY A 76 -0.55 -2.81 3.81
C GLY A 76 -0.98 -2.51 5.23
N GLY A 77 -0.27 -1.56 5.84
CA GLY A 77 -0.54 -1.20 7.22
C GLY A 77 0.24 0.00 7.73
N HIS A 78 0.39 0.05 9.04
CA HIS A 78 0.93 1.19 9.75
C HIS A 78 2.46 1.20 9.76
N CYS A 79 3.01 2.41 9.83
CA CYS A 79 4.43 2.59 10.11
C CYS A 79 4.78 2.07 11.51
N GLU A 80 5.90 1.37 11.62
CA GLU A 80 6.47 0.87 12.87
C GLU A 80 7.80 1.57 13.21
N PRO A 81 8.22 1.55 14.50
CA PRO A 81 9.49 2.17 14.91
C PRO A 81 10.74 1.59 14.26
N SER A 82 10.66 0.37 13.75
CA SER A 82 11.73 -0.33 13.02
C SER A 82 11.89 0.15 11.59
N ASP A 83 10.83 0.69 10.98
CA ASP A 83 10.82 1.11 9.59
C ASP A 83 11.68 2.37 9.38
N ARG A 84 12.47 2.38 8.34
CA ARG A 84 13.35 3.48 7.97
C ARG A 84 12.83 4.31 6.81
N THR A 85 12.03 3.66 5.94
CA THR A 85 11.47 4.23 4.71
C THR A 85 10.02 3.81 4.54
N LEU A 86 9.25 4.53 3.73
CA LEU A 86 7.89 4.10 3.34
C LEU A 86 7.94 2.78 2.54
N ALA A 87 9.00 2.58 1.78
CA ALA A 87 9.24 1.32 1.07
C ALA A 87 9.45 0.14 2.05
N ASP A 88 10.13 0.36 3.18
CA ASP A 88 10.28 -0.69 4.22
C ASP A 88 8.92 -1.07 4.80
N VAL A 89 8.04 -0.09 5.09
CA VAL A 89 6.67 -0.34 5.57
C VAL A 89 5.92 -1.21 4.57
N ALA A 90 5.84 -0.79 3.31
CA ALA A 90 5.13 -1.52 2.27
C ALA A 90 5.67 -2.95 2.06
N LEU A 91 7.00 -3.11 2.09
CA LEU A 91 7.64 -4.42 1.90
C LEU A 91 7.43 -5.34 3.11
N ARG A 92 7.51 -4.81 4.33
CA ARG A 92 7.25 -5.57 5.57
C ARG A 92 5.81 -6.09 5.57
N GLU A 93 4.83 -5.20 5.41
CA GLU A 93 3.41 -5.57 5.38
C GLU A 93 3.10 -6.58 4.27
N ALA A 94 3.62 -6.33 3.05
CA ALA A 94 3.44 -7.27 1.94
C ALA A 94 4.02 -8.66 2.24
N THR A 95 5.16 -8.72 2.93
CA THR A 95 5.81 -9.98 3.31
C THR A 95 5.03 -10.70 4.43
N GLU A 96 4.61 -9.96 5.45
CA GLU A 96 3.88 -10.50 6.60
C GLU A 96 2.50 -11.03 6.20
N GLU A 97 1.75 -10.25 5.42
CA GLU A 97 0.38 -10.60 5.04
C GLU A 97 0.28 -11.63 3.90
N SER A 98 1.26 -11.65 2.97
CA SER A 98 1.28 -12.66 1.90
C SER A 98 2.02 -13.95 2.27
N GLY A 99 2.88 -13.91 3.29
CA GLY A 99 3.79 -15.01 3.61
C GLY A 99 4.88 -15.27 2.57
N ILE A 100 4.98 -14.41 1.54
CA ILE A 100 5.97 -14.57 0.46
C ILE A 100 7.29 -13.89 0.88
N ALA A 101 8.32 -14.68 1.07
CA ALA A 101 9.67 -14.16 1.26
C ALA A 101 10.26 -13.62 -0.06
N SER A 102 11.23 -12.71 0.08
CA SER A 102 12.01 -12.18 -1.06
C SER A 102 11.19 -11.39 -2.09
N LEU A 103 10.13 -10.71 -1.67
CA LEU A 103 9.48 -9.69 -2.47
C LEU A 103 10.45 -8.54 -2.77
N SER A 104 10.30 -7.92 -3.93
CA SER A 104 11.04 -6.71 -4.30
C SER A 104 10.09 -5.63 -4.81
N LEU A 105 10.24 -4.40 -4.31
CA LEU A 105 9.41 -3.28 -4.78
C LEU A 105 9.92 -2.74 -6.12
N LEU A 106 9.00 -2.35 -6.98
CA LEU A 106 9.33 -1.46 -8.09
C LEU A 106 9.73 -0.08 -7.55
N PRO A 107 10.55 0.69 -8.29
CA PRO A 107 11.04 1.99 -7.82
C PRO A 107 9.91 3.00 -7.57
N GLY A 108 9.87 3.56 -6.37
CA GLY A 108 9.00 4.66 -5.97
C GLY A 108 7.52 4.29 -5.75
N PRO A 109 6.75 5.24 -5.18
CA PRO A 109 5.31 5.09 -5.04
C PRO A 109 4.60 5.08 -6.40
N VAL A 110 3.51 4.31 -6.46
CA VAL A 110 2.69 4.14 -7.67
C VAL A 110 1.39 4.95 -7.58
N ALA A 111 0.84 5.05 -6.37
CA ALA A 111 -0.42 5.77 -6.12
C ALA A 111 -0.46 6.34 -4.69
N LEU A 112 -1.33 7.32 -4.50
CA LEU A 112 -1.77 7.78 -3.17
C LEU A 112 -3.27 7.56 -3.03
N ASP A 113 -3.69 7.16 -1.83
CA ASP A 113 -5.10 7.04 -1.48
C ASP A 113 -5.38 7.55 -0.06
N ARG A 114 -6.49 8.25 0.09
CA ARG A 114 -6.94 8.80 1.35
C ARG A 114 -8.32 8.27 1.72
N HIS A 115 -8.39 7.47 2.77
CA HIS A 115 -9.65 6.88 3.20
C HIS A 115 -9.84 6.93 4.73
N PRO A 116 -11.11 7.09 5.20
CA PRO A 116 -11.42 7.03 6.61
C PRO A 116 -11.33 5.59 7.13
N VAL A 117 -10.84 5.43 8.35
CA VAL A 117 -10.75 4.12 9.01
C VAL A 117 -11.16 4.20 10.47
N PRO A 118 -11.79 3.14 11.01
CA PRO A 118 -11.97 2.97 12.45
C PRO A 118 -10.65 2.48 13.06
N CYS A 119 -9.75 3.42 13.38
CA CYS A 119 -8.42 3.09 13.88
C CYS A 119 -8.36 3.14 15.42
N ARG A 120 -7.90 2.07 16.08
CA ARG A 120 -7.62 2.09 17.53
C ARG A 120 -6.17 2.56 17.78
N PRO A 121 -5.90 3.34 18.82
CA PRO A 121 -6.80 3.74 19.93
C PRO A 121 -7.60 5.03 19.66
N THR A 122 -7.42 5.69 18.52
CA THR A 122 -7.91 7.05 18.24
C THR A 122 -9.38 7.14 17.84
N GLY A 123 -10.06 6.01 17.60
CA GLY A 123 -11.41 5.97 17.06
C GLY A 123 -11.42 6.16 15.54
N ASN A 124 -12.20 7.11 15.02
CA ASN A 124 -12.19 7.44 13.61
C ASN A 124 -10.93 8.23 13.25
N SER A 125 -10.17 7.77 12.28
CA SER A 125 -8.97 8.38 11.75
C SER A 125 -8.99 8.36 10.22
N VAL A 126 -7.92 8.84 9.61
CA VAL A 126 -7.73 8.82 8.16
C VAL A 126 -6.37 8.17 7.87
N HIS A 127 -6.36 7.19 7.00
CA HIS A 127 -5.13 6.70 6.41
C HIS A 127 -4.74 7.58 5.23
N LEU A 128 -3.48 7.97 5.21
CA LEU A 128 -2.80 8.64 4.13
C LEU A 128 -1.88 7.58 3.49
N ASP A 129 -2.46 6.76 2.62
CA ASP A 129 -1.78 5.57 2.10
C ASP A 129 -0.86 5.89 0.92
N VAL A 130 0.35 5.32 0.97
CA VAL A 130 1.35 5.39 -0.09
C VAL A 130 1.53 4.01 -0.68
N ALA A 131 0.97 3.79 -1.88
CA ALA A 131 0.90 2.50 -2.51
C ALA A 131 2.09 2.22 -3.44
N TYR A 132 2.62 1.01 -3.33
CA TYR A 132 3.71 0.45 -4.13
C TYR A 132 3.26 -0.76 -4.95
N VAL A 133 4.13 -1.25 -5.82
CA VAL A 133 4.00 -2.56 -6.45
C VAL A 133 5.16 -3.44 -6.00
N ALA A 134 4.86 -4.61 -5.47
CA ALA A 134 5.81 -5.63 -5.08
C ALA A 134 5.80 -6.78 -6.09
N VAL A 135 6.98 -7.21 -6.52
CA VAL A 135 7.14 -8.29 -7.50
C VAL A 135 7.63 -9.55 -6.78
N THR A 136 7.01 -10.68 -7.09
CA THR A 136 7.40 -11.96 -6.53
C THR A 136 8.61 -12.57 -7.26
N PRO A 137 9.44 -13.37 -6.57
CA PRO A 137 10.36 -14.27 -7.25
C PRO A 137 9.58 -15.37 -7.99
N PRO A 138 10.22 -16.05 -8.98
CA PRO A 138 9.60 -17.18 -9.65
C PRO A 138 9.22 -18.29 -8.67
N GLY A 139 8.00 -18.83 -8.81
CA GLY A 139 7.52 -19.94 -7.99
C GLY A 139 7.17 -19.56 -6.55
N ALA A 140 6.94 -18.29 -6.27
CA ALA A 140 6.49 -17.84 -4.97
C ALA A 140 5.18 -18.54 -4.56
N VAL A 141 5.11 -18.94 -3.29
CA VAL A 141 3.92 -19.56 -2.69
C VAL A 141 3.49 -18.66 -1.54
N GLU A 142 2.24 -18.25 -1.59
CA GLU A 142 1.60 -17.44 -0.56
C GLU A 142 1.14 -18.28 0.62
N SER A 143 0.97 -17.64 1.77
CA SER A 143 0.32 -18.23 2.93
C SER A 143 -0.57 -17.20 3.64
N LEU A 144 -1.79 -17.62 3.93
CA LEU A 144 -2.77 -16.76 4.63
C LEU A 144 -2.27 -16.41 6.03
N SER A 145 -2.30 -15.13 6.36
CA SER A 145 -2.04 -14.63 7.71
C SER A 145 -3.30 -14.66 8.57
N ASP A 146 -3.15 -14.56 9.89
CA ASP A 146 -4.30 -14.52 10.83
C ASP A 146 -5.12 -13.24 10.73
N GLU A 147 -4.62 -12.21 10.04
CA GLU A 147 -5.26 -10.90 9.92
C GLU A 147 -6.30 -10.83 8.79
N SER A 148 -6.28 -11.78 7.86
CA SER A 148 -7.14 -11.81 6.68
C SER A 148 -8.13 -12.97 6.71
N LEU A 149 -9.26 -12.83 5.98
CA LEU A 149 -10.26 -13.90 5.83
C LEU A 149 -9.89 -14.85 4.69
N ASP A 150 -9.25 -14.33 3.65
CA ASP A 150 -8.86 -15.06 2.46
C ASP A 150 -7.69 -14.36 1.75
N LEU A 151 -6.98 -15.09 0.91
CA LEU A 151 -5.83 -14.60 0.15
C LEU A 151 -5.84 -15.30 -1.21
N GLN A 152 -6.04 -14.54 -2.31
CA GLN A 152 -6.21 -15.14 -3.62
C GLN A 152 -5.45 -14.42 -4.72
N TRP A 153 -5.00 -15.20 -5.70
CA TRP A 153 -4.47 -14.71 -6.96
C TRP A 153 -5.59 -14.40 -7.95
N PHE A 154 -5.55 -13.19 -8.51
CA PHE A 154 -6.43 -12.74 -9.57
C PHE A 154 -5.62 -12.41 -10.82
N SER A 155 -6.22 -12.54 -12.00
CA SER A 155 -5.55 -12.12 -13.23
C SER A 155 -5.24 -10.64 -13.19
N LEU A 156 -3.98 -10.27 -13.43
CA LEU A 156 -3.57 -8.88 -13.53
C LEU A 156 -4.25 -8.20 -14.73
N ASP A 157 -4.53 -8.92 -15.79
CA ASP A 157 -5.14 -8.39 -17.03
C ASP A 157 -6.69 -8.45 -17.00
N GLY A 158 -7.26 -9.07 -15.98
CA GLY A 158 -8.69 -9.17 -15.75
C GLY A 158 -9.29 -7.94 -15.06
N VAL A 159 -10.60 -7.98 -14.83
CA VAL A 159 -11.27 -7.00 -13.97
C VAL A 159 -10.85 -7.26 -12.51
N ALA A 160 -10.63 -6.19 -11.74
CA ALA A 160 -10.40 -6.32 -10.31
C ALA A 160 -11.59 -7.07 -9.65
N PRO A 161 -11.33 -7.97 -8.68
CA PRO A 161 -12.39 -8.74 -8.05
C PRO A 161 -13.37 -7.86 -7.29
N GLU A 162 -14.60 -8.33 -7.13
CA GLU A 162 -15.59 -7.69 -6.27
C GLU A 162 -15.79 -8.53 -4.98
N PRO A 163 -16.00 -7.89 -3.81
CA PRO A 163 -16.04 -6.42 -3.61
C PRO A 163 -14.63 -5.83 -3.44
N THR A 164 -14.37 -4.70 -4.09
CA THR A 164 -13.15 -3.88 -3.90
C THR A 164 -13.46 -2.39 -4.11
N ASP A 165 -12.49 -1.52 -3.86
CA ASP A 165 -12.65 -0.08 -4.00
C ASP A 165 -11.97 0.48 -5.27
N ASP A 166 -12.19 1.78 -5.53
CA ASP A 166 -11.64 2.45 -6.70
C ASP A 166 -10.12 2.70 -6.59
N ALA A 167 -9.57 2.74 -5.36
CA ALA A 167 -8.13 2.88 -5.15
C ALA A 167 -7.40 1.64 -5.65
N VAL A 168 -7.92 0.45 -5.31
CA VAL A 168 -7.40 -0.83 -5.83
C VAL A 168 -7.48 -0.89 -7.34
N ARG A 169 -8.61 -0.49 -7.94
CA ARG A 169 -8.77 -0.49 -9.41
C ARG A 169 -7.72 0.39 -10.09
N ARG A 170 -7.50 1.61 -9.56
CA ARG A 170 -6.46 2.53 -10.07
C ARG A 170 -5.05 1.95 -9.91
N LEU A 171 -4.77 1.32 -8.76
CA LEU A 171 -3.47 0.71 -8.50
C LEU A 171 -3.18 -0.45 -9.45
N VAL A 172 -4.18 -1.31 -9.71
CA VAL A 172 -4.08 -2.41 -10.68
C VAL A 172 -3.82 -1.90 -12.10
N GLU A 173 -4.52 -0.87 -12.54
CA GLU A 173 -4.29 -0.26 -13.87
C GLU A 173 -2.86 0.25 -14.02
N ARG A 174 -2.30 0.85 -12.97
CA ARG A 174 -0.92 1.34 -12.97
C ARG A 174 0.10 0.22 -12.95
N ALA A 175 -0.14 -0.80 -12.16
CA ALA A 175 0.73 -1.97 -12.14
C ALA A 175 0.84 -2.60 -13.52
N ARG A 176 -0.25 -2.66 -14.29
CA ARG A 176 -0.25 -3.12 -15.69
C ARG A 176 0.66 -2.30 -16.59
N MET A 177 0.64 -0.98 -16.43
CA MET A 177 1.49 -0.08 -17.24
C MET A 177 2.97 -0.22 -16.90
N LEU A 178 3.29 -0.51 -15.63
CA LEU A 178 4.66 -0.69 -15.15
C LEU A 178 5.24 -2.06 -15.47
N LEU A 179 4.39 -3.05 -15.71
CA LEU A 179 4.75 -4.44 -15.99
C LEU A 179 4.25 -4.82 -17.40
N PRO A 180 4.92 -4.33 -18.45
CA PRO A 180 4.54 -4.63 -19.83
C PRO A 180 4.62 -6.14 -20.11
N VAL A 181 3.89 -6.59 -21.14
CA VAL A 181 3.84 -7.99 -21.62
C VAL A 181 5.19 -8.40 -22.17
#